data_37af9a9c372a80327bcf12d2d97dfe68
#
_entry.id   37af9a9c372a80327bcf12d2d97dfe68
#
_cell.length_a   1.000
_cell.length_b   1.000
_cell.length_c   1.000
_cell.angle_alpha   90.00
_cell.angle_beta   90.00
_cell.angle_gamma   90.00
#
_symmetry.space_group_name_H-M   'P 1'
#
loop_
_entity.id
_entity.type
_entity.pdbx_description
1 polymer ?
#
loop_
_entity_poly.entity_id
_entity_poly.type
_entity_poly.pdbx_seq_one_letter_code
_entity_poly.pdbx_strand_id
1 'polypeptide(L)'
;MNVHKNAKLTPAGRVRLVHRLLSGESRRSVAQQTQQSERTVKKWWDRWVAGDRELADRSSRPRRMPQRLKRVVRRQIGKLRRQRRSSLSIAYELGVPISSVVTEQRRQGLARLAPLQPPAPVVRYQRERPGELLHMDTKKLGRIGRVGHRIHGDRRQAVKGIGWEILYAAIDDASRVAYSEVLGDELGTTAVGFLQRARAWYAARGIQIESVMTDNGSAYRSHVWRLALSAAGLRHLRTRPYTPRTNGKVERFIQTLLREWAGGRN
;
A
#
# COMPACT_ATOMS: atom_id res chain seq x y z
N MET A 1 25.95 -3.74 8.59
CA MET A 1 26.77 -4.16 7.42
C MET A 1 25.91 -5.11 6.59
N ASN A 2 25.51 -4.71 5.36
CA ASN A 2 24.69 -5.58 4.49
C ASN A 2 25.58 -6.59 3.76
N VAL A 3 25.77 -7.74 4.37
CA VAL A 3 26.40 -8.88 3.68
C VAL A 3 25.29 -9.57 2.88
N HIS A 4 25.51 -9.74 1.56
CA HIS A 4 24.55 -10.46 0.72
C HIS A 4 24.37 -11.89 1.27
N LYS A 5 23.11 -12.35 1.41
CA LYS A 5 22.77 -13.67 1.99
C LYS A 5 23.49 -14.85 1.31
N ASN A 6 23.83 -14.71 0.01
CA ASN A 6 24.52 -15.72 -0.77
C ASN A 6 26.04 -15.43 -0.91
N ALA A 7 26.62 -14.58 -0.07
CA ALA A 7 28.06 -14.31 -0.14
C ALA A 7 28.84 -15.56 0.26
N LYS A 8 29.64 -16.11 -0.67
CA LYS A 8 30.49 -17.28 -0.42
C LYS A 8 31.56 -17.03 0.64
N LEU A 9 31.97 -15.78 0.83
CA LEU A 9 32.99 -15.37 1.78
C LEU A 9 32.59 -14.08 2.48
N THR A 10 32.12 -14.20 3.71
CA THR A 10 31.74 -13.07 4.56
C THR A 10 33.00 -12.38 5.16
N PRO A 11 32.92 -11.14 5.68
CA PRO A 11 34.03 -10.50 6.37
C PRO A 11 34.65 -11.39 7.48
N ALA A 12 33.82 -12.01 8.31
CA ALA A 12 34.30 -12.97 9.32
C ALA A 12 35.01 -14.21 8.70
N GLY A 13 34.50 -14.68 7.55
CA GLY A 13 35.16 -15.74 6.80
C GLY A 13 36.54 -15.33 6.24
N ARG A 14 36.67 -14.06 5.83
CA ARG A 14 37.94 -13.48 5.34
C ARG A 14 38.96 -13.37 6.46
N VAL A 15 38.53 -12.93 7.63
CA VAL A 15 39.40 -12.87 8.83
C VAL A 15 39.86 -14.28 9.20
N ARG A 16 38.98 -15.27 9.26
CA ARG A 16 39.36 -16.68 9.53
C ARG A 16 40.34 -17.23 8.50
N LEU A 17 40.16 -16.92 7.21
CA LEU A 17 41.08 -17.30 6.14
C LEU A 17 42.47 -16.70 6.39
N VAL A 18 42.56 -15.44 6.80
CA VAL A 18 43.84 -14.80 7.09
C VAL A 18 44.47 -15.39 8.34
N HIS A 19 43.76 -15.67 9.41
CA HIS A 19 44.29 -16.31 10.62
C HIS A 19 44.93 -17.66 10.33
N ARG A 20 44.39 -18.43 9.40
CA ARG A 20 44.99 -19.70 8.97
C ARG A 20 46.33 -19.49 8.25
N LEU A 21 46.46 -18.43 7.45
CA LEU A 21 47.75 -18.05 6.87
C LEU A 21 48.76 -17.63 7.94
N LEU A 22 48.29 -16.92 8.98
CA LEU A 22 49.14 -16.51 10.11
C LEU A 22 49.63 -17.72 10.94
N SER A 23 48.80 -18.79 11.02
CA SER A 23 49.22 -20.05 11.68
C SER A 23 50.16 -20.94 10.83
N GLY A 24 50.62 -20.43 9.68
CA GLY A 24 51.61 -21.12 8.85
C GLY A 24 51.04 -21.99 7.73
N GLU A 25 49.74 -22.02 7.50
CA GLU A 25 49.16 -22.76 6.37
C GLU A 25 49.53 -22.12 5.04
N SER A 26 49.78 -22.97 4.02
CA SER A 26 50.08 -22.46 2.68
C SER A 26 48.83 -21.87 2.01
N ARG A 27 49.04 -20.87 1.15
CA ARG A 27 47.92 -20.24 0.38
C ARG A 27 47.12 -21.27 -0.42
N ARG A 28 47.79 -22.27 -0.97
CA ARG A 28 47.19 -23.35 -1.76
C ARG A 28 46.28 -24.23 -0.89
N SER A 29 46.75 -24.61 0.30
CA SER A 29 45.94 -25.38 1.26
C SER A 29 44.69 -24.62 1.70
N VAL A 30 44.86 -23.36 2.09
CA VAL A 30 43.73 -22.50 2.50
C VAL A 30 42.72 -22.29 1.34
N ALA A 31 43.20 -22.11 0.11
CA ALA A 31 42.38 -21.97 -1.07
C ALA A 31 41.50 -23.22 -1.33
N GLN A 32 42.11 -24.40 -1.28
CA GLN A 32 41.42 -25.68 -1.45
C GLN A 32 40.34 -25.88 -0.39
N GLN A 33 40.70 -25.75 0.88
CA GLN A 33 39.78 -26.00 2.00
C GLN A 33 38.62 -24.95 2.10
N THR A 34 38.88 -23.73 1.68
CA THR A 34 37.83 -22.66 1.67
C THR A 34 37.08 -22.60 0.35
N GLN A 35 37.40 -23.46 -0.63
CA GLN A 35 36.85 -23.45 -1.98
C GLN A 35 36.95 -22.06 -2.65
N GLN A 36 38.09 -21.38 -2.41
CA GLN A 36 38.41 -20.09 -3.01
C GLN A 36 39.62 -20.24 -3.96
N SER A 37 39.73 -19.26 -4.89
CA SER A 37 40.96 -19.21 -5.70
C SER A 37 42.13 -18.69 -4.86
N GLU A 38 43.35 -19.11 -5.17
CA GLU A 38 44.57 -18.59 -4.53
C GLU A 38 44.71 -17.08 -4.70
N ARG A 39 44.23 -16.53 -5.83
CA ARG A 39 44.14 -15.09 -6.07
C ARG A 39 43.24 -14.39 -5.06
N THR A 40 42.11 -15.01 -4.70
CA THR A 40 41.20 -14.48 -3.67
C THR A 40 41.86 -14.51 -2.30
N VAL A 41 42.54 -15.61 -1.96
CA VAL A 41 43.29 -15.76 -0.71
C VAL A 41 44.38 -14.68 -0.62
N LYS A 42 45.17 -14.51 -1.69
CA LYS A 42 46.21 -13.46 -1.77
C LYS A 42 45.62 -12.08 -1.61
N LYS A 43 44.52 -11.76 -2.29
CA LYS A 43 43.83 -10.48 -2.18
C LYS A 43 43.50 -10.10 -0.72
N TRP A 44 42.95 -11.05 0.05
CA TRP A 44 42.57 -10.77 1.44
C TRP A 44 43.77 -10.72 2.36
N TRP A 45 44.83 -11.51 2.10
CA TRP A 45 46.10 -11.42 2.77
C TRP A 45 46.76 -10.07 2.57
N ASP A 46 46.88 -9.61 1.33
CA ASP A 46 47.48 -8.30 1.00
C ASP A 46 46.73 -7.13 1.68
N ARG A 47 45.40 -7.23 1.77
CA ARG A 47 44.62 -6.22 2.48
C ARG A 47 44.87 -6.24 3.99
N TRP A 48 45.01 -7.40 4.57
CA TRP A 48 45.34 -7.55 5.99
C TRP A 48 46.72 -7.00 6.33
N VAL A 49 47.71 -7.33 5.53
CA VAL A 49 49.08 -6.80 5.68
C VAL A 49 49.11 -5.28 5.52
N ALA A 50 48.24 -4.72 4.63
CA ALA A 50 48.08 -3.28 4.48
C ALA A 50 47.29 -2.58 5.62
N GLY A 51 46.95 -3.32 6.70
CA GLY A 51 46.32 -2.78 7.91
C GLY A 51 44.78 -2.83 7.94
N ASP A 52 44.13 -3.37 6.91
CA ASP A 52 42.67 -3.54 6.87
C ASP A 52 42.24 -4.77 7.68
N ARG A 53 41.92 -4.56 8.97
CA ARG A 53 41.58 -5.63 9.91
C ARG A 53 40.13 -6.11 9.81
N GLU A 54 39.23 -5.29 9.31
CA GLU A 54 37.82 -5.63 9.16
C GLU A 54 37.54 -6.45 7.90
N LEU A 55 38.35 -6.32 6.88
CA LEU A 55 38.20 -6.93 5.57
C LEU A 55 36.79 -6.76 4.97
N ALA A 56 36.16 -5.63 5.29
CA ALA A 56 34.81 -5.30 4.83
C ALA A 56 34.76 -5.08 3.31
N ASP A 57 33.56 -5.19 2.74
CA ASP A 57 33.38 -4.89 1.33
C ASP A 57 33.59 -3.39 1.07
N ARG A 58 34.40 -3.07 0.08
CA ARG A 58 34.61 -1.72 -0.38
C ARG A 58 33.52 -1.34 -1.37
N SER A 59 33.20 -0.04 -1.46
CA SER A 59 32.25 0.47 -2.43
C SER A 59 32.63 0.04 -3.86
N SER A 60 31.70 -0.55 -4.58
CA SER A 60 31.84 -0.88 -6.00
C SER A 60 31.64 0.34 -6.93
N ARG A 61 31.35 1.52 -6.35
CA ARG A 61 31.08 2.72 -7.12
C ARG A 61 32.34 3.16 -7.89
N PRO A 62 32.25 3.41 -9.21
CA PRO A 62 33.34 3.92 -10.00
C PRO A 62 33.88 5.25 -9.44
N ARG A 63 35.20 5.39 -9.38
CA ARG A 63 35.86 6.65 -8.96
C ARG A 63 35.61 7.79 -9.95
N ARG A 64 35.52 7.47 -11.24
CA ARG A 64 35.20 8.41 -12.32
C ARG A 64 33.84 8.05 -12.91
N MET A 65 33.00 9.04 -13.09
CA MET A 65 31.68 8.93 -13.72
C MET A 65 31.54 10.04 -14.75
N PRO A 66 32.12 9.87 -15.97
CA PRO A 66 32.16 10.92 -16.99
C PRO A 66 30.78 11.43 -17.41
N GLN A 67 29.78 10.55 -17.42
CA GLN A 67 28.39 10.88 -17.80
C GLN A 67 27.56 11.51 -16.65
N ARG A 68 28.16 11.73 -15.48
CA ARG A 68 27.46 12.38 -14.37
C ARG A 68 27.23 13.85 -14.70
N LEU A 69 25.99 14.32 -14.50
CA LEU A 69 25.65 15.73 -14.67
C LEU A 69 26.60 16.63 -13.87
N LYS A 70 27.04 17.71 -14.48
CA LYS A 70 27.88 18.74 -13.81
C LYS A 70 27.19 19.26 -12.56
N ARG A 71 27.98 19.63 -11.54
CA ARG A 71 27.46 20.10 -10.24
C ARG A 71 26.51 21.30 -10.38
N VAL A 72 26.78 22.20 -11.31
CA VAL A 72 25.94 23.37 -11.60
C VAL A 72 24.55 22.94 -12.07
N VAL A 73 24.48 22.06 -13.07
CA VAL A 73 23.22 21.55 -13.62
C VAL A 73 22.40 20.83 -12.54
N ARG A 74 23.06 20.03 -11.71
CA ARG A 74 22.40 19.34 -10.59
C ARG A 74 21.79 20.31 -9.58
N ARG A 75 22.46 21.41 -9.26
CA ARG A 75 21.95 22.48 -8.39
C ARG A 75 20.74 23.18 -9.03
N GLN A 76 20.82 23.49 -10.33
CA GLN A 76 19.73 24.10 -11.09
C GLN A 76 18.48 23.21 -11.10
N ILE A 77 18.63 21.90 -11.33
CA ILE A 77 17.51 20.94 -11.25
C ILE A 77 16.81 21.06 -9.88
N GLY A 78 17.56 21.09 -8.79
CA GLY A 78 17.01 21.23 -7.45
C GLY A 78 16.32 22.59 -7.22
N LYS A 79 16.91 23.69 -7.71
CA LYS A 79 16.33 25.04 -7.63
C LYS A 79 14.98 25.10 -8.37
N LEU A 80 14.94 24.69 -9.65
CA LEU A 80 13.74 24.71 -10.48
C LEU A 80 12.67 23.79 -9.92
N ARG A 81 13.04 22.61 -9.38
CA ARG A 81 12.08 21.69 -8.78
C ARG A 81 11.42 22.28 -7.53
N ARG A 82 12.15 22.99 -6.68
CA ARG A 82 11.57 23.72 -5.52
C ARG A 82 10.61 24.82 -5.96
N GLN A 83 10.84 25.43 -7.14
CA GLN A 83 9.90 26.34 -7.79
C GLN A 83 8.69 25.62 -8.44
N ARG A 84 8.53 24.32 -8.18
CA ARG A 84 7.45 23.47 -8.67
C ARG A 84 7.39 23.23 -10.18
N ARG A 85 8.51 23.48 -10.89
CA ARG A 85 8.61 23.14 -12.30
C ARG A 85 8.50 21.63 -12.50
N SER A 86 7.83 21.21 -13.57
CA SER A 86 7.73 19.78 -13.92
C SER A 86 9.08 19.24 -14.35
N SER A 87 9.29 17.91 -14.21
CA SER A 87 10.55 17.28 -14.65
C SER A 87 10.79 17.47 -16.15
N LEU A 88 9.71 17.47 -16.93
CA LEU A 88 9.78 17.71 -18.39
C LEU A 88 10.21 19.14 -18.69
N SER A 89 9.61 20.14 -18.05
CA SER A 89 9.99 21.56 -18.21
C SER A 89 11.45 21.81 -17.83
N ILE A 90 11.94 21.18 -16.73
CA ILE A 90 13.33 21.27 -16.30
C ILE A 90 14.29 20.64 -17.31
N ALA A 91 13.90 19.48 -17.87
CA ALA A 91 14.70 18.79 -18.88
C ALA A 91 14.86 19.64 -20.15
N TYR A 92 13.77 20.25 -20.59
CA TYR A 92 13.77 21.14 -21.74
C TYR A 92 14.61 22.40 -21.49
N GLU A 93 14.42 23.08 -20.37
CA GLU A 93 15.12 24.33 -20.01
C GLU A 93 16.64 24.13 -19.84
N LEU A 94 17.06 22.97 -19.32
CA LEU A 94 18.48 22.69 -19.07
C LEU A 94 19.15 21.89 -20.21
N GLY A 95 18.41 21.49 -21.25
CA GLY A 95 18.94 20.69 -22.35
C GLY A 95 19.45 19.31 -21.91
N VAL A 96 18.83 18.68 -20.89
CA VAL A 96 19.27 17.38 -20.38
C VAL A 96 18.16 16.35 -20.48
N PRO A 97 18.49 15.05 -20.64
CA PRO A 97 17.47 13.99 -20.69
C PRO A 97 16.57 13.98 -19.45
N ILE A 98 15.26 13.79 -19.63
CA ILE A 98 14.29 13.72 -18.54
C ILE A 98 14.63 12.64 -17.50
N SER A 99 15.17 11.51 -17.94
CA SER A 99 15.64 10.42 -17.06
C SER A 99 16.73 10.89 -16.09
N SER A 100 17.65 11.74 -16.57
CA SER A 100 18.70 12.35 -15.76
C SER A 100 18.14 13.33 -14.74
N VAL A 101 17.15 14.15 -15.13
CA VAL A 101 16.44 15.05 -14.21
C VAL A 101 15.72 14.28 -13.11
N VAL A 102 14.92 13.26 -13.48
CA VAL A 102 14.18 12.43 -12.51
C VAL A 102 15.12 11.70 -11.56
N THR A 103 16.23 11.17 -12.07
CA THR A 103 17.24 10.51 -11.24
C THR A 103 17.87 11.48 -10.24
N GLU A 104 18.20 12.69 -10.67
CA GLU A 104 18.80 13.70 -9.79
C GLU A 104 17.78 14.22 -8.76
N GLN A 105 16.51 14.41 -9.15
CA GLN A 105 15.43 14.75 -8.22
C GLN A 105 15.25 13.67 -7.13
N ARG A 106 15.33 12.39 -7.47
CA ARG A 106 15.29 11.29 -6.49
C ARG A 106 16.47 11.36 -5.53
N ARG A 107 17.69 11.61 -6.05
CA ARG A 107 18.91 11.76 -5.22
C ARG A 107 18.84 12.93 -4.25
N GLN A 108 18.15 14.00 -4.63
CA GLN A 108 17.94 15.19 -3.80
C GLN A 108 16.70 15.12 -2.90
N GLY A 109 15.96 14.01 -2.89
CA GLY A 109 14.72 13.89 -2.12
C GLY A 109 13.55 14.72 -2.68
N LEU A 110 13.65 15.20 -3.94
CA LEU A 110 12.68 16.10 -4.58
C LEU A 110 11.78 15.40 -5.60
N ALA A 111 11.75 14.07 -5.62
CA ALA A 111 10.91 13.30 -6.53
C ALA A 111 9.42 13.62 -6.33
N ARG A 112 9.00 13.73 -5.08
CA ARG A 112 7.66 14.19 -4.70
C ARG A 112 7.80 15.50 -3.92
N LEU A 113 7.09 16.53 -4.36
CA LEU A 113 7.02 17.79 -3.61
C LEU A 113 5.88 17.67 -2.58
N ALA A 114 6.10 18.25 -1.42
CA ALA A 114 5.04 18.40 -0.42
C ALA A 114 3.83 19.14 -1.02
N PRO A 115 2.59 18.83 -0.64
CA PRO A 115 1.42 19.61 -1.00
C PRO A 115 1.62 21.09 -0.64
N LEU A 116 1.05 22.01 -1.43
CA LEU A 116 1.08 23.44 -1.12
C LEU A 116 0.32 23.74 0.17
N GLN A 117 -0.76 23.00 0.38
CA GLN A 117 -1.51 23.04 1.62
C GLN A 117 -1.45 21.66 2.24
N PRO A 118 -1.00 21.52 3.49
CA PRO A 118 -1.11 20.27 4.20
C PRO A 118 -2.59 19.90 4.29
N PRO A 119 -2.95 18.61 4.18
CA PRO A 119 -4.32 18.20 4.40
C PRO A 119 -4.76 18.61 5.79
N ALA A 120 -6.01 19.09 5.91
CA ALA A 120 -6.57 19.43 7.20
C ALA A 120 -6.44 18.24 8.17
N PRO A 121 -6.17 18.50 9.45
CA PRO A 121 -6.10 17.43 10.45
C PRO A 121 -7.36 16.57 10.38
N VAL A 122 -7.19 15.26 10.44
CA VAL A 122 -8.32 14.32 10.45
C VAL A 122 -8.99 14.44 11.82
N VAL A 123 -10.11 15.15 11.87
CA VAL A 123 -10.98 15.16 13.06
C VAL A 123 -11.72 13.82 13.08
N ARG A 124 -11.33 12.96 14.00
CA ARG A 124 -12.06 11.72 14.26
C ARG A 124 -13.25 12.05 15.15
N TYR A 125 -14.45 11.67 14.71
CA TYR A 125 -15.64 11.75 15.53
C TYR A 125 -16.14 10.34 15.85
N GLN A 126 -16.74 10.19 17.00
CA GLN A 126 -17.44 9.00 17.43
C GLN A 126 -18.67 9.43 18.20
N ARG A 127 -19.80 8.79 17.95
CA ARG A 127 -21.01 8.99 18.71
C ARG A 127 -20.87 8.36 20.09
N GLU A 128 -21.59 8.89 21.05
CA GLU A 128 -21.46 8.43 22.43
C GLU A 128 -22.31 7.19 22.71
N ARG A 129 -23.50 7.13 22.13
CA ARG A 129 -24.45 6.04 22.36
C ARG A 129 -24.65 5.18 21.11
N PRO A 130 -24.77 3.84 21.29
CA PRO A 130 -25.17 2.95 20.21
C PRO A 130 -26.52 3.35 19.62
N GLY A 131 -26.61 3.31 18.29
CA GLY A 131 -27.82 3.66 17.53
C GLY A 131 -27.92 5.12 17.09
N GLU A 132 -27.16 6.06 17.67
CA GLU A 132 -27.20 7.46 17.23
C GLU A 132 -26.87 7.63 15.75
N LEU A 133 -25.97 6.79 15.22
CA LEU A 133 -25.56 6.84 13.83
C LEU A 133 -25.17 5.47 13.28
N LEU A 134 -25.93 5.03 12.28
CA LEU A 134 -25.62 3.84 11.49
C LEU A 134 -24.96 4.25 10.17
N HIS A 135 -23.73 3.81 9.94
CA HIS A 135 -23.05 3.96 8.65
C HIS A 135 -23.47 2.83 7.72
N MET A 136 -23.88 3.15 6.50
CA MET A 136 -24.22 2.16 5.47
C MET A 136 -23.43 2.40 4.20
N ASP A 137 -23.04 1.31 3.55
CA ASP A 137 -22.34 1.31 2.28
C ASP A 137 -22.56 0.00 1.53
N THR A 138 -22.27 0.01 0.23
CA THR A 138 -22.36 -1.18 -0.62
C THR A 138 -21.05 -1.48 -1.32
N LYS A 139 -20.85 -2.75 -1.64
CA LYS A 139 -19.69 -3.19 -2.41
C LYS A 139 -20.06 -4.23 -3.44
N LYS A 140 -19.75 -3.96 -4.71
CA LYS A 140 -19.91 -4.94 -5.81
C LYS A 140 -18.91 -6.07 -5.66
N LEU A 141 -19.42 -7.30 -5.65
CA LEU A 141 -18.67 -8.53 -5.66
C LEU A 141 -18.93 -9.24 -6.98
N GLY A 142 -17.86 -9.63 -7.68
CA GLY A 142 -18.00 -10.49 -8.85
C GLY A 142 -18.48 -11.87 -8.42
N ARG A 143 -19.57 -12.37 -9.01
CA ARG A 143 -20.00 -13.76 -8.80
C ARG A 143 -18.93 -14.73 -9.26
N ILE A 144 -18.70 -15.79 -8.50
CA ILE A 144 -17.76 -16.86 -8.84
C ILE A 144 -18.57 -18.03 -9.34
N GLY A 145 -18.70 -18.18 -10.65
CA GLY A 145 -19.39 -19.32 -11.26
C GLY A 145 -18.48 -20.49 -11.63
N ARG A 146 -17.18 -20.23 -11.77
CA ARG A 146 -16.11 -21.22 -12.05
C ARG A 146 -14.81 -20.72 -11.49
N VAL A 147 -13.83 -21.62 -11.35
CA VAL A 147 -12.46 -21.30 -11.03
C VAL A 147 -11.92 -20.26 -12.02
N GLY A 148 -11.52 -19.10 -11.55
CA GLY A 148 -11.10 -17.97 -12.39
C GLY A 148 -9.63 -18.02 -12.76
N HIS A 149 -9.24 -17.17 -13.72
CA HIS A 149 -7.87 -17.08 -14.25
C HIS A 149 -6.80 -16.82 -13.16
N ARG A 150 -7.16 -16.31 -12.00
CA ARG A 150 -6.21 -16.15 -10.86
C ARG A 150 -5.73 -17.49 -10.31
N ILE A 151 -6.49 -18.55 -10.48
CA ILE A 151 -6.15 -19.90 -9.98
C ILE A 151 -5.48 -20.71 -11.08
N HIS A 152 -6.06 -20.75 -12.29
CA HIS A 152 -5.50 -21.53 -13.40
C HIS A 152 -4.54 -20.77 -14.32
N GLY A 153 -4.31 -19.46 -14.11
CA GLY A 153 -3.31 -18.65 -14.84
C GLY A 153 -3.71 -18.23 -16.26
N ASP A 154 -4.76 -18.77 -16.86
CA ASP A 154 -5.15 -18.49 -18.24
C ASP A 154 -6.26 -17.44 -18.32
N ARG A 155 -5.93 -16.23 -18.77
CA ARG A 155 -6.88 -15.13 -18.95
C ARG A 155 -7.84 -15.31 -20.13
N ARG A 156 -7.58 -16.26 -21.04
CA ARG A 156 -8.44 -16.54 -22.21
C ARG A 156 -9.73 -17.26 -21.80
N GLN A 157 -9.73 -17.92 -20.65
CA GLN A 157 -10.89 -18.60 -20.07
C GLN A 157 -11.73 -17.67 -19.18
N ALA A 158 -11.89 -16.40 -19.59
CA ALA A 158 -12.75 -15.48 -18.87
C ALA A 158 -14.21 -15.97 -18.93
N VAL A 159 -14.81 -16.13 -17.77
CA VAL A 159 -16.23 -16.51 -17.66
C VAL A 159 -17.07 -15.26 -17.90
N LYS A 160 -17.82 -15.24 -19.00
CA LYS A 160 -18.73 -14.13 -19.34
C LYS A 160 -20.13 -14.38 -18.74
N GLY A 161 -20.84 -13.29 -18.38
CA GLY A 161 -22.28 -13.36 -18.04
C GLY A 161 -22.63 -13.79 -16.61
N ILE A 162 -21.67 -13.98 -15.70
CA ILE A 162 -21.96 -14.40 -14.33
C ILE A 162 -22.57 -13.27 -13.48
N GLY A 163 -22.31 -12.01 -13.83
CA GLY A 163 -22.88 -10.84 -13.14
C GLY A 163 -22.20 -10.52 -11.80
N TRP A 164 -22.91 -9.72 -11.01
CA TRP A 164 -22.43 -9.16 -9.74
C TRP A 164 -23.40 -9.51 -8.62
N GLU A 165 -22.89 -9.62 -7.44
CA GLU A 165 -23.61 -9.57 -6.18
C GLU A 165 -23.21 -8.31 -5.42
N ILE A 166 -24.10 -7.84 -4.57
CA ILE A 166 -23.89 -6.60 -3.84
C ILE A 166 -23.82 -6.92 -2.35
N LEU A 167 -22.67 -6.72 -1.76
CA LEU A 167 -22.51 -6.73 -0.32
C LEU A 167 -23.06 -5.41 0.23
N TYR A 168 -24.11 -5.49 1.01
CA TYR A 168 -24.60 -4.40 1.84
C TYR A 168 -24.02 -4.54 3.23
N ALA A 169 -23.50 -3.43 3.78
CA ALA A 169 -22.94 -3.39 5.12
C ALA A 169 -23.47 -2.19 5.90
N ALA A 170 -23.76 -2.42 7.16
CA ALA A 170 -24.14 -1.41 8.12
C ALA A 170 -23.31 -1.58 9.40
N ILE A 171 -22.78 -0.48 9.95
CA ILE A 171 -22.01 -0.48 11.19
C ILE A 171 -22.43 0.67 12.09
N ASP A 172 -22.71 0.37 13.33
CA ASP A 172 -23.00 1.40 14.33
C ASP A 172 -21.76 2.20 14.70
N ASP A 173 -21.89 3.51 14.76
CA ASP A 173 -20.77 4.45 14.97
C ASP A 173 -20.12 4.29 16.35
N ALA A 174 -20.91 4.06 17.39
CA ALA A 174 -20.43 3.95 18.75
C ALA A 174 -19.92 2.54 19.08
N SER A 175 -20.80 1.53 18.98
CA SER A 175 -20.49 0.15 19.39
C SER A 175 -19.61 -0.64 18.42
N ARG A 176 -19.55 -0.22 17.16
CA ARG A 176 -18.90 -0.98 16.05
C ARG A 176 -19.57 -2.31 15.72
N VAL A 177 -20.71 -2.58 16.30
CA VAL A 177 -21.52 -3.74 15.93
C VAL A 177 -21.95 -3.56 14.46
N ALA A 178 -21.80 -4.61 13.67
CA ALA A 178 -22.03 -4.56 12.23
C ALA A 178 -23.01 -5.63 11.78
N TYR A 179 -23.79 -5.29 10.75
CA TYR A 179 -24.70 -6.17 10.06
C TYR A 179 -24.42 -6.14 8.56
N SER A 180 -24.46 -7.28 7.89
CA SER A 180 -24.22 -7.34 6.45
C SER A 180 -25.02 -8.44 5.77
N GLU A 181 -25.35 -8.22 4.49
CA GLU A 181 -26.01 -9.16 3.60
C GLU A 181 -25.44 -9.08 2.20
N VAL A 182 -25.52 -10.18 1.47
CA VAL A 182 -25.23 -10.22 0.02
C VAL A 182 -26.56 -10.27 -0.72
N LEU A 183 -26.81 -9.28 -1.57
CA LEU A 183 -28.08 -9.09 -2.29
C LEU A 183 -27.80 -8.99 -3.80
N GLY A 184 -28.88 -9.12 -4.61
CA GLY A 184 -28.77 -9.23 -6.06
C GLY A 184 -28.51 -7.92 -6.81
N ASP A 185 -28.85 -6.77 -6.23
CA ASP A 185 -28.80 -5.47 -6.91
C ASP A 185 -28.55 -4.31 -5.94
N GLU A 186 -28.38 -3.10 -6.49
CA GLU A 186 -28.24 -1.82 -5.76
C GLU A 186 -29.47 -0.91 -5.97
N LEU A 187 -30.68 -1.46 -6.07
CA LEU A 187 -31.87 -0.63 -6.22
C LEU A 187 -32.29 0.03 -4.90
N GLY A 188 -33.01 1.14 -4.99
CA GLY A 188 -33.50 1.84 -3.80
C GLY A 188 -34.45 0.98 -2.94
N THR A 189 -35.28 0.14 -3.56
CA THR A 189 -36.15 -0.81 -2.89
C THR A 189 -35.36 -1.86 -2.12
N THR A 190 -34.29 -2.38 -2.71
CA THR A 190 -33.40 -3.36 -2.08
C THR A 190 -32.65 -2.74 -0.88
N ALA A 191 -32.18 -1.50 -1.02
CA ALA A 191 -31.57 -0.76 0.07
C ALA A 191 -32.54 -0.51 1.25
N VAL A 192 -33.80 -0.20 0.95
CA VAL A 192 -34.84 -0.07 1.97
C VAL A 192 -35.10 -1.38 2.69
N GLY A 193 -35.24 -2.49 1.96
CA GLY A 193 -35.41 -3.82 2.55
C GLY A 193 -34.24 -4.21 3.45
N PHE A 194 -33.00 -3.94 3.01
CA PHE A 194 -31.81 -4.13 3.84
C PHE A 194 -31.86 -3.29 5.13
N LEU A 195 -32.20 -2.00 5.04
CA LEU A 195 -32.30 -1.12 6.21
C LEU A 195 -33.35 -1.62 7.21
N GLN A 196 -34.51 -2.10 6.73
CA GLN A 196 -35.56 -2.64 7.60
C GLN A 196 -35.07 -3.87 8.38
N ARG A 197 -34.43 -4.81 7.70
CA ARG A 197 -33.87 -6.01 8.35
C ARG A 197 -32.74 -5.65 9.31
N ALA A 198 -31.83 -4.75 8.90
CA ALA A 198 -30.77 -4.25 9.77
C ALA A 198 -31.35 -3.59 11.04
N ARG A 199 -32.34 -2.73 10.92
CA ARG A 199 -33.01 -2.11 12.08
C ARG A 199 -33.63 -3.14 13.03
N ALA A 200 -34.34 -4.13 12.50
CA ALA A 200 -34.93 -5.20 13.31
C ALA A 200 -33.80 -5.99 14.04
N TRP A 201 -32.72 -6.28 13.36
CA TRP A 201 -31.57 -6.99 13.91
C TRP A 201 -30.86 -6.19 15.04
N TYR A 202 -30.70 -4.87 14.87
CA TYR A 202 -30.15 -3.99 15.90
C TYR A 202 -31.10 -3.83 17.08
N ALA A 203 -32.40 -3.66 16.82
CA ALA A 203 -33.43 -3.54 17.86
C ALA A 203 -33.49 -4.76 18.76
N ALA A 204 -33.39 -5.97 18.18
CA ALA A 204 -33.30 -7.22 18.95
C ALA A 204 -32.06 -7.30 19.88
N ARG A 205 -31.08 -6.40 19.68
CA ARG A 205 -29.87 -6.28 20.53
C ARG A 205 -29.89 -5.02 21.41
N GLY A 206 -31.06 -4.39 21.57
CA GLY A 206 -31.21 -3.18 22.38
C GLY A 206 -30.70 -1.89 21.75
N ILE A 207 -30.34 -1.91 20.44
CA ILE A 207 -29.81 -0.74 19.73
C ILE A 207 -30.92 -0.15 18.85
N GLN A 208 -31.41 1.02 19.24
CA GLN A 208 -32.41 1.76 18.46
C GLN A 208 -31.74 2.77 17.53
N ILE A 209 -31.94 2.63 16.22
CA ILE A 209 -31.28 3.47 15.21
C ILE A 209 -32.03 4.80 15.09
N GLU A 210 -31.34 5.92 15.26
CA GLU A 210 -31.85 7.28 15.19
C GLU A 210 -31.49 7.98 13.85
N SER A 211 -30.33 7.68 13.30
CA SER A 211 -29.88 8.27 12.03
C SER A 211 -29.05 7.31 11.19
N VAL A 212 -29.06 7.53 9.89
CA VAL A 212 -28.32 6.72 8.90
C VAL A 212 -27.42 7.61 8.07
N MET A 213 -26.16 7.24 7.93
CA MET A 213 -25.20 7.88 7.04
C MET A 213 -24.91 6.98 5.84
N THR A 214 -25.01 7.56 4.64
CA THR A 214 -24.70 6.91 3.38
C THR A 214 -23.80 7.78 2.51
N ASP A 215 -23.26 7.22 1.47
CA ASP A 215 -22.72 7.99 0.35
C ASP A 215 -23.84 8.65 -0.50
N ASN A 216 -23.46 9.19 -1.66
CA ASN A 216 -24.39 9.79 -2.61
C ASN A 216 -24.82 8.82 -3.73
N GLY A 217 -24.77 7.53 -3.50
CA GLY A 217 -25.21 6.50 -4.45
C GLY A 217 -26.66 6.68 -4.90
N SER A 218 -27.00 6.22 -6.09
CA SER A 218 -28.33 6.38 -6.69
C SER A 218 -29.44 5.79 -5.83
N ALA A 219 -29.20 4.63 -5.21
CA ALA A 219 -30.14 3.98 -4.30
C ALA A 219 -30.55 4.89 -3.15
N TYR A 220 -29.58 5.52 -2.51
CA TYR A 220 -29.77 6.40 -1.34
C TYR A 220 -30.29 7.80 -1.70
N ARG A 221 -30.31 8.17 -2.99
CA ARG A 221 -30.93 9.39 -3.51
C ARG A 221 -32.34 9.16 -4.01
N SER A 222 -32.79 7.92 -4.08
CA SER A 222 -34.12 7.57 -4.61
C SER A 222 -35.24 8.13 -3.76
N HIS A 223 -36.42 8.31 -4.40
CA HIS A 223 -37.62 8.72 -3.71
C HIS A 223 -38.10 7.69 -2.69
N VAL A 224 -38.00 6.41 -3.05
CA VAL A 224 -38.36 5.26 -2.19
C VAL A 224 -37.54 5.27 -0.89
N TRP A 225 -36.25 5.49 -0.99
CA TRP A 225 -35.37 5.60 0.17
C TRP A 225 -35.78 6.76 1.10
N ARG A 226 -36.04 7.92 0.53
CA ARG A 226 -36.44 9.09 1.29
C ARG A 226 -37.76 8.89 2.04
N LEU A 227 -38.76 8.28 1.37
CA LEU A 227 -40.04 7.96 1.99
C LEU A 227 -39.87 6.94 3.13
N ALA A 228 -39.05 5.90 2.92
CA ALA A 228 -38.82 4.88 3.93
C ALA A 228 -38.15 5.44 5.19
N LEU A 229 -37.15 6.34 5.05
CA LEU A 229 -36.55 7.01 6.18
C LEU A 229 -37.52 7.92 6.94
N SER A 230 -38.31 8.68 6.20
CA SER A 230 -39.35 9.57 6.80
C SER A 230 -40.38 8.77 7.59
N ALA A 231 -40.91 7.71 7.00
CA ALA A 231 -41.88 6.83 7.67
C ALA A 231 -41.29 6.13 8.92
N ALA A 232 -39.97 5.90 8.90
CA ALA A 232 -39.26 5.29 10.02
C ALA A 232 -38.79 6.30 11.08
N GLY A 233 -38.99 7.61 10.89
CA GLY A 233 -38.51 8.67 11.77
C GLY A 233 -36.99 8.82 11.82
N LEU A 234 -36.27 8.36 10.78
CA LEU A 234 -34.80 8.33 10.73
C LEU A 234 -34.22 9.59 10.06
N ARG A 235 -33.22 10.17 10.66
CA ARG A 235 -32.45 11.25 10.03
C ARG A 235 -31.47 10.67 8.99
N HIS A 236 -31.44 11.26 7.80
CA HIS A 236 -30.50 10.90 6.75
C HIS A 236 -29.33 11.88 6.71
N LEU A 237 -28.12 11.36 6.90
CA LEU A 237 -26.86 12.09 6.74
C LEU A 237 -26.17 11.57 5.47
N ARG A 238 -25.82 12.48 4.56
CA ARG A 238 -25.05 12.12 3.36
C ARG A 238 -23.64 12.66 3.45
N THR A 239 -22.66 11.87 2.99
CA THR A 239 -21.27 12.34 2.90
C THR A 239 -21.19 13.55 1.96
N ARG A 240 -20.36 14.52 2.29
CA ARG A 240 -20.07 15.63 1.38
C ARG A 240 -19.32 15.12 0.16
N PRO A 241 -19.58 15.66 -1.04
CA PRO A 241 -18.78 15.35 -2.22
C PRO A 241 -17.28 15.51 -1.93
N TYR A 242 -16.48 14.63 -2.48
CA TYR A 242 -15.00 14.62 -2.30
C TYR A 242 -14.49 14.47 -0.86
N THR A 243 -15.33 14.07 0.09
CA THR A 243 -14.94 13.79 1.49
C THR A 243 -15.29 12.35 1.90
N PRO A 244 -14.75 11.31 1.24
CA PRO A 244 -15.10 9.91 1.49
C PRO A 244 -14.76 9.45 2.91
N ARG A 245 -13.84 10.13 3.58
CA ARG A 245 -13.41 9.79 4.95
C ARG A 245 -14.53 9.81 5.99
N THR A 246 -15.66 10.46 5.68
CA THR A 246 -16.80 10.56 6.59
C THR A 246 -17.48 9.18 6.78
N ASN A 247 -17.46 8.30 5.77
CA ASN A 247 -18.01 6.94 5.83
C ASN A 247 -16.93 5.85 6.07
N GLY A 248 -15.74 6.26 6.50
CA GLY A 248 -14.58 5.40 6.63
C GLY A 248 -14.74 4.20 7.58
N LYS A 249 -15.72 4.22 8.48
CA LYS A 249 -15.98 3.11 9.41
C LYS A 249 -16.54 1.89 8.69
N VAL A 250 -17.58 2.09 7.88
CA VAL A 250 -18.18 1.00 7.08
C VAL A 250 -17.25 0.57 5.94
N GLU A 251 -16.52 1.51 5.31
CA GLU A 251 -15.51 1.17 4.31
C GLU A 251 -14.41 0.25 4.89
N ARG A 252 -13.97 0.55 6.11
CA ARG A 252 -12.98 -0.29 6.81
C ARG A 252 -13.56 -1.66 7.16
N PHE A 253 -14.80 -1.73 7.60
CA PHE A 253 -15.49 -2.99 7.86
C PHE A 253 -15.61 -3.83 6.60
N ILE A 254 -16.03 -3.23 5.47
CA ILE A 254 -16.08 -3.92 4.17
C ILE A 254 -14.70 -4.45 3.77
N GLN A 255 -13.62 -3.68 3.98
CA GLN A 255 -12.26 -4.16 3.72
C GLN A 255 -11.90 -5.39 4.56
N THR A 256 -12.32 -5.43 5.82
CA THR A 256 -12.12 -6.58 6.70
C THR A 256 -12.89 -7.79 6.19
N LEU A 257 -14.18 -7.63 5.89
CA LEU A 257 -15.00 -8.70 5.31
C LEU A 257 -14.40 -9.27 4.01
N LEU A 258 -13.89 -8.40 3.14
CA LEU A 258 -13.28 -8.84 1.88
C LEU A 258 -11.98 -9.62 2.10
N ARG A 259 -11.22 -9.31 3.12
CA ARG A 259 -9.95 -9.98 3.42
C ARG A 259 -10.14 -11.31 4.14
N GLU A 260 -11.05 -11.33 5.11
CA GLU A 260 -11.19 -12.44 6.06
C GLU A 260 -12.24 -13.45 5.60
N TRP A 261 -13.24 -13.02 4.83
CA TRP A 261 -14.32 -13.86 4.34
C TRP A 261 -14.29 -14.04 2.83
N ALA A 262 -14.52 -12.99 2.05
CA ALA A 262 -14.67 -13.12 0.58
C ALA A 262 -13.34 -13.39 -0.14
N GLY A 263 -12.21 -13.04 0.44
CA GLY A 263 -10.86 -13.29 -0.08
C GLY A 263 -10.04 -14.25 0.78
N GLY A 264 -10.64 -14.83 1.82
CA GLY A 264 -10.02 -15.83 2.66
C GLY A 264 -9.63 -17.06 1.85
N ARG A 265 -8.40 -17.54 2.00
CA ARG A 265 -7.99 -18.84 1.46
C ARG A 265 -8.57 -19.92 2.38
N ASN A 266 -9.36 -20.82 1.80
CA ASN A 266 -9.60 -22.13 2.40
C ASN A 266 -8.31 -22.94 2.33
#